data_fbad85bde0e7b237d4c6e1cafc6e4d78
#
_entry.id   fbad85bde0e7b237d4c6e1cafc6e4d78
#
_cell.length_a   1.000
_cell.length_b   1.000
_cell.length_c   1.000
_cell.angle_alpha   90.00
_cell.angle_beta   90.00
_cell.angle_gamma   90.00
#
_symmetry.space_group_name_H-M   'P 1'
#
loop_
_entity.id
_entity.type
_entity.pdbx_description
1 polymer ?
#
loop_
_entity_poly.entity_id
_entity_poly.type
_entity_poly.pdbx_seq_one_letter_code
_entity_poly.pdbx_strand_id
1 'polypeptide(L)'
;MNFCSPDFIFIFLPVFVLLHGMTKGKLRNAVLFFGSIVFYALAAGGLYEWTLLLLIATVMNYLFGLIINETEGRYRKTVFVTGIVFNVAFLAAYKYSGAFVSAVLPPLFSKIGVTGVELSAVALPLGLSFYTFKNLSYLREVYNGAVESETSFINYGAYLTMFPQISMGPIQTYKDFRPYLGSRTVTFDGISAGASEFIIGLGLKKIFADRFGDVW
;
A
#
# COMPACT_ATOMS: atom_id res chain seq x y z
N MET A 1 6.73 10.85 -8.56
CA MET A 1 6.64 11.86 -7.47
C MET A 1 7.11 11.21 -6.17
N ASN A 2 7.91 11.89 -5.35
CA ASN A 2 8.32 11.41 -4.03
C ASN A 2 8.00 12.46 -2.95
N PHE A 3 8.04 12.08 -1.66
CA PHE A 3 7.67 12.98 -0.55
C PHE A 3 8.55 14.23 -0.41
N CYS A 4 9.73 14.24 -1.01
CA CYS A 4 10.66 15.37 -0.99
C CYS A 4 10.62 16.20 -2.29
N SER A 5 9.78 15.83 -3.26
CA SER A 5 9.67 16.57 -4.52
C SER A 5 8.89 17.87 -4.32
N PRO A 6 9.27 18.97 -5.01
CA PRO A 6 8.52 20.21 -4.98
C PRO A 6 7.05 20.05 -5.34
N ASP A 7 6.76 19.18 -6.33
CA ASP A 7 5.38 18.89 -6.76
C ASP A 7 4.54 18.28 -5.64
N PHE A 8 5.15 17.42 -4.81
CA PHE A 8 4.46 16.87 -3.65
C PHE A 8 4.19 17.95 -2.59
N ILE A 9 5.23 18.70 -2.22
CA ILE A 9 5.18 19.64 -1.09
C ILE A 9 4.29 20.85 -1.41
N PHE A 10 4.40 21.40 -2.62
CA PHE A 10 3.76 22.69 -2.96
C PHE A 10 2.45 22.53 -3.75
N ILE A 11 2.19 21.37 -4.35
CA ILE A 11 0.98 21.15 -5.13
C ILE A 11 0.11 20.07 -4.50
N PHE A 12 0.59 18.82 -4.47
CA PHE A 12 -0.23 17.69 -4.04
C PHE A 12 -0.67 17.81 -2.57
N LEU A 13 0.27 18.02 -1.66
CA LEU A 13 -0.03 18.04 -0.21
C LEU A 13 -0.99 19.18 0.18
N PRO A 14 -0.80 20.45 -0.25
CA PRO A 14 -1.74 21.52 0.06
C PRO A 14 -3.13 21.26 -0.52
N VAL A 15 -3.23 20.83 -1.78
CA VAL A 15 -4.52 20.52 -2.41
C VAL A 15 -5.22 19.37 -1.67
N PHE A 16 -4.47 18.31 -1.33
CA PHE A 16 -5.01 17.18 -0.58
C PHE A 16 -5.51 17.60 0.80
N VAL A 17 -4.72 18.36 1.56
CA VAL A 17 -5.09 18.84 2.90
C VAL A 17 -6.34 19.74 2.83
N LEU A 18 -6.43 20.63 1.85
CA LEU A 18 -7.61 21.46 1.63
C LEU A 18 -8.85 20.62 1.34
N LEU A 19 -8.80 19.72 0.37
CA LEU A 19 -9.91 18.84 0.01
C LEU A 19 -10.32 17.95 1.19
N HIS A 20 -9.37 17.37 1.90
CA HIS A 20 -9.62 16.55 3.07
C HIS A 20 -10.20 17.35 4.23
N GLY A 21 -9.76 18.59 4.44
CA GLY A 21 -10.26 19.50 5.48
C GLY A 21 -11.68 19.99 5.20
N MET A 22 -12.02 20.25 3.93
CA MET A 22 -13.37 20.70 3.52
C MET A 22 -14.41 19.59 3.58
N THR A 23 -14.01 18.32 3.59
CA THR A 23 -14.92 17.16 3.59
C THR A 23 -15.16 16.63 5.00
N LYS A 24 -16.31 15.95 5.20
CA LYS A 24 -16.71 15.37 6.49
C LYS A 24 -17.20 13.94 6.32
N GLY A 25 -17.14 13.16 7.39
CA GLY A 25 -17.69 11.81 7.45
C GLY A 25 -17.15 10.88 6.34
N LYS A 26 -18.04 10.15 5.68
CA LYS A 26 -17.69 9.18 4.63
C LYS A 26 -16.94 9.79 3.44
N LEU A 27 -17.27 11.05 3.09
CA LEU A 27 -16.62 11.73 1.96
C LEU A 27 -15.15 12.01 2.25
N ARG A 28 -14.78 12.25 3.52
CA ARG A 28 -13.37 12.42 3.94
C ARG A 28 -12.54 11.16 3.70
N ASN A 29 -13.11 9.98 3.97
CA ASN A 29 -12.45 8.71 3.71
C ASN A 29 -12.33 8.44 2.21
N ALA A 30 -13.31 8.87 1.40
CA ALA A 30 -13.21 8.81 -0.05
C ALA A 30 -12.08 9.70 -0.59
N VAL A 31 -11.96 10.94 -0.09
CA VAL A 31 -10.85 11.83 -0.45
C VAL A 31 -9.50 11.20 -0.07
N LEU A 32 -9.41 10.57 1.10
CA LEU A 32 -8.20 9.87 1.52
C LEU A 32 -7.86 8.71 0.58
N PHE A 33 -8.84 7.88 0.23
CA PHE A 33 -8.65 6.74 -0.67
C PHE A 33 -8.25 7.20 -2.07
N PHE A 34 -9.06 8.04 -2.72
CA PHE A 34 -8.78 8.48 -4.10
C PHE A 34 -7.52 9.35 -4.18
N GLY A 35 -7.29 10.23 -3.20
CA GLY A 35 -6.05 11.00 -3.13
C GLY A 35 -4.81 10.10 -3.00
N SER A 36 -4.92 9.01 -2.23
CA SER A 36 -3.84 8.03 -2.12
C SER A 36 -3.59 7.27 -3.43
N ILE A 37 -4.64 6.91 -4.18
CA ILE A 37 -4.50 6.30 -5.51
C ILE A 37 -3.85 7.26 -6.50
N VAL A 38 -4.26 8.53 -6.50
CA VAL A 38 -3.63 9.56 -7.36
C VAL A 38 -2.15 9.73 -6.99
N PHE A 39 -1.83 9.83 -5.71
CA PHE A 39 -0.42 9.88 -5.27
C PHE A 39 0.37 8.67 -5.75
N TYR A 40 -0.19 7.46 -5.59
CA TYR A 40 0.47 6.22 -5.99
C TYR A 40 0.74 6.19 -7.50
N ALA A 41 -0.24 6.54 -8.32
CA ALA A 41 -0.09 6.62 -9.77
C ALA A 41 1.02 7.61 -10.20
N LEU A 42 1.08 8.77 -9.55
CA LEU A 42 2.12 9.77 -9.80
C LEU A 42 3.50 9.32 -9.27
N ALA A 43 3.54 8.63 -8.13
CA ALA A 43 4.77 8.10 -7.54
C ALA A 43 5.33 6.92 -8.35
N ALA A 44 4.46 6.11 -8.95
CA ALA A 44 4.81 5.01 -9.83
C ALA A 44 5.32 5.45 -11.23
N GLY A 45 5.47 6.74 -11.47
CA GLY A 45 5.98 7.26 -12.74
C GLY A 45 5.03 7.08 -13.93
N GLY A 46 3.72 6.97 -13.68
CA GLY A 46 2.70 6.77 -14.71
C GLY A 46 2.54 5.31 -15.15
N LEU A 47 3.13 4.35 -14.43
CA LEU A 47 2.93 2.92 -14.67
C LEU A 47 1.54 2.51 -14.16
N TYR A 48 0.54 2.58 -15.02
CA TYR A 48 -0.85 2.24 -14.70
C TYR A 48 -1.00 0.79 -14.19
N GLU A 49 -0.14 -0.09 -14.66
CA GLU A 49 -0.11 -1.50 -14.25
C GLU A 49 0.08 -1.65 -12.74
N TRP A 50 0.97 -0.88 -12.13
CA TRP A 50 1.21 -0.94 -10.68
C TRP A 50 0.02 -0.43 -9.88
N THR A 51 -0.65 0.62 -10.39
CA THR A 51 -1.88 1.12 -9.77
C THR A 51 -3.01 0.10 -9.88
N LEU A 52 -3.15 -0.55 -11.03
CA LEU A 52 -4.11 -1.63 -11.23
C LEU A 52 -3.83 -2.82 -10.31
N LEU A 53 -2.57 -3.21 -10.16
CA LEU A 53 -2.16 -4.29 -9.24
C LEU A 53 -2.51 -3.96 -7.79
N LEU A 54 -2.26 -2.73 -7.33
CA LEU A 54 -2.66 -2.27 -6.01
C LEU A 54 -4.18 -2.35 -5.82
N LEU A 55 -4.96 -1.94 -6.84
CA LEU A 55 -6.42 -2.02 -6.80
C LEU A 55 -6.92 -3.47 -6.77
N ILE A 56 -6.33 -4.36 -7.58
CA ILE A 56 -6.65 -5.80 -7.56
C ILE A 56 -6.37 -6.38 -6.18
N ALA A 57 -5.18 -6.11 -5.61
CA ALA A 57 -4.83 -6.56 -4.26
C ALA A 57 -5.82 -6.03 -3.21
N THR A 58 -6.25 -4.76 -3.35
CA THR A 58 -7.25 -4.14 -2.46
C THR A 58 -8.59 -4.85 -2.54
N VAL A 59 -9.11 -5.08 -3.75
CA VAL A 59 -10.40 -5.76 -3.96
C VAL A 59 -10.36 -7.19 -3.44
N MET A 60 -9.33 -7.95 -3.79
CA MET A 60 -9.22 -9.36 -3.40
C MET A 60 -9.16 -9.53 -1.87
N ASN A 61 -8.36 -8.73 -1.19
CA ASN A 61 -8.24 -8.83 0.27
C ASN A 61 -9.47 -8.28 1.02
N TYR A 62 -10.15 -7.28 0.46
CA TYR A 62 -11.46 -6.85 0.94
C TYR A 62 -12.47 -8.00 0.89
N LEU A 63 -12.57 -8.70 -0.25
CA LEU A 63 -13.47 -9.84 -0.41
C LEU A 63 -13.08 -11.00 0.53
N PHE A 64 -11.81 -11.35 0.64
CA PHE A 64 -11.36 -12.35 1.60
C PHE A 64 -11.76 -11.98 3.03
N GLY A 65 -11.61 -10.72 3.43
CA GLY A 65 -12.02 -10.24 4.76
C GLY A 65 -13.52 -10.44 5.01
N LEU A 66 -14.37 -10.07 4.05
CA LEU A 66 -15.82 -10.26 4.15
C LEU A 66 -16.18 -11.75 4.29
N ILE A 67 -15.64 -12.60 3.41
CA ILE A 67 -15.95 -14.03 3.42
C ILE A 67 -15.47 -14.69 4.73
N ILE A 68 -14.28 -14.34 5.24
CA ILE A 68 -13.78 -14.86 6.52
C ILE A 68 -14.70 -14.47 7.67
N ASN A 69 -15.27 -13.27 7.65
CA ASN A 69 -16.16 -12.79 8.70
C ASN A 69 -17.53 -13.48 8.68
N GLU A 70 -18.05 -13.81 7.50
CA GLU A 70 -19.35 -14.42 7.31
C GLU A 70 -19.33 -15.97 7.40
N THR A 71 -18.15 -16.57 7.48
CA THR A 71 -18.01 -18.04 7.43
C THR A 71 -17.48 -18.60 8.74
N GLU A 72 -17.72 -19.90 8.97
CA GLU A 72 -17.31 -20.61 10.18
C GLU A 72 -16.57 -21.93 9.87
N GLY A 73 -15.97 -22.49 10.90
CA GLY A 73 -15.38 -23.82 10.87
C GLY A 73 -14.26 -23.99 9.84
N ARG A 74 -14.31 -25.13 9.12
CA ARG A 74 -13.27 -25.50 8.15
C ARG A 74 -13.24 -24.54 6.95
N TYR A 75 -14.38 -24.07 6.49
CA TYR A 75 -14.45 -23.17 5.34
C TYR A 75 -13.80 -21.81 5.64
N ARG A 76 -14.05 -21.23 6.83
CA ARG A 76 -13.36 -20.00 7.30
C ARG A 76 -11.84 -20.16 7.24
N LYS A 77 -11.32 -21.28 7.76
CA LYS A 77 -9.89 -21.58 7.71
C LYS A 77 -9.37 -21.70 6.28
N THR A 78 -10.12 -22.36 5.39
CA THR A 78 -9.73 -22.49 3.98
C THR A 78 -9.63 -21.13 3.32
N VAL A 79 -10.63 -20.25 3.46
CA VAL A 79 -10.60 -18.89 2.88
C VAL A 79 -9.44 -18.08 3.44
N PHE A 80 -9.19 -18.13 4.74
CA PHE A 80 -8.05 -17.47 5.36
C PHE A 80 -6.72 -17.96 4.77
N VAL A 81 -6.49 -19.26 4.70
CA VAL A 81 -5.27 -19.83 4.12
C VAL A 81 -5.13 -19.44 2.64
N THR A 82 -6.22 -19.48 1.86
CA THR A 82 -6.21 -19.04 0.46
C THR A 82 -5.80 -17.57 0.34
N GLY A 83 -6.32 -16.70 1.20
CA GLY A 83 -5.92 -15.27 1.25
C GLY A 83 -4.44 -15.08 1.59
N ILE A 84 -3.91 -15.85 2.54
CA ILE A 84 -2.47 -15.82 2.86
C ILE A 84 -1.65 -16.29 1.66
N VAL A 85 -2.00 -17.45 1.06
CA VAL A 85 -1.29 -18.00 -0.11
C VAL A 85 -1.34 -17.02 -1.29
N PHE A 86 -2.49 -16.40 -1.55
CA PHE A 86 -2.63 -15.37 -2.58
C PHE A 86 -1.64 -14.22 -2.36
N ASN A 87 -1.58 -13.64 -1.16
CA ASN A 87 -0.70 -12.51 -0.85
C ASN A 87 0.78 -12.89 -0.93
N VAL A 88 1.16 -14.05 -0.40
CA VAL A 88 2.54 -14.53 -0.44
C VAL A 88 2.98 -14.87 -1.86
N ALA A 89 2.12 -15.55 -2.63
CA ALA A 89 2.40 -15.88 -4.03
C ALA A 89 2.52 -14.60 -4.89
N PHE A 90 1.63 -13.63 -4.66
CA PHE A 90 1.66 -12.35 -5.33
C PHE A 90 2.96 -11.58 -5.05
N LEU A 91 3.38 -11.50 -3.78
CA LEU A 91 4.66 -10.92 -3.40
C LEU A 91 5.85 -11.67 -4.00
N ALA A 92 5.84 -13.00 -3.92
CA ALA A 92 6.92 -13.84 -4.43
C ALA A 92 7.06 -13.73 -5.96
N ALA A 93 5.95 -13.71 -6.68
CA ALA A 93 5.94 -13.58 -8.14
C ALA A 93 6.66 -12.32 -8.61
N TYR A 94 6.44 -11.18 -7.96
CA TYR A 94 7.11 -9.92 -8.33
C TYR A 94 8.53 -9.82 -7.77
N LYS A 95 8.72 -10.18 -6.49
CA LYS A 95 10.01 -10.01 -5.81
C LYS A 95 11.09 -10.92 -6.37
N TYR A 96 10.73 -12.15 -6.76
CA TYR A 96 11.67 -13.15 -7.25
C TYR A 96 11.61 -13.35 -8.77
N SER A 97 10.75 -12.63 -9.49
CA SER A 97 10.67 -12.71 -10.96
C SER A 97 12.02 -12.48 -11.64
N GLY A 98 12.79 -11.48 -11.19
CA GLY A 98 14.12 -11.20 -11.72
C GLY A 98 15.09 -12.36 -11.55
N ALA A 99 15.15 -12.94 -10.36
CA ALA A 99 16.01 -14.10 -10.07
C ALA A 99 15.54 -15.34 -10.85
N PHE A 100 14.25 -15.57 -10.97
CA PHE A 100 13.68 -16.68 -11.74
C PHE A 100 13.96 -16.53 -13.24
N VAL A 101 13.71 -15.33 -13.77
CA VAL A 101 13.98 -15.01 -15.18
C VAL A 101 15.45 -15.14 -15.52
N SER A 102 16.36 -14.67 -14.66
CA SER A 102 17.82 -14.70 -14.94
C SER A 102 18.48 -16.05 -14.67
N ALA A 103 18.03 -16.81 -13.66
CA ALA A 103 18.70 -18.03 -13.24
C ALA A 103 18.04 -19.31 -13.79
N VAL A 104 16.74 -19.35 -13.98
CA VAL A 104 16.00 -20.58 -14.33
C VAL A 104 15.64 -20.64 -15.80
N LEU A 105 15.19 -19.54 -16.39
CA LEU A 105 14.73 -19.56 -17.78
C LEU A 105 15.83 -19.76 -18.83
N PRO A 106 17.01 -19.12 -18.76
CA PRO A 106 18.05 -19.29 -19.77
C PRO A 106 18.51 -20.75 -19.94
N PRO A 107 18.82 -21.50 -18.85
CA PRO A 107 19.21 -22.90 -18.98
C PRO A 107 18.06 -23.80 -19.46
N LEU A 108 16.80 -23.43 -19.21
CA LEU A 108 15.64 -24.17 -19.71
C LEU A 108 15.46 -23.95 -21.22
N PHE A 109 15.57 -22.70 -21.69
CA PHE A 109 15.45 -22.36 -23.10
C PHE A 109 16.60 -22.92 -23.94
N SER A 110 17.81 -22.92 -23.40
CA SER A 110 18.95 -23.52 -24.10
C SER A 110 18.77 -25.03 -24.36
N LYS A 111 18.09 -25.75 -23.46
CA LYS A 111 17.76 -27.19 -23.62
C LYS A 111 16.76 -27.45 -24.75
N ILE A 112 15.91 -26.49 -25.08
CA ILE A 112 14.93 -26.61 -26.17
C ILE A 112 15.38 -25.87 -27.46
N GLY A 113 16.65 -25.47 -27.52
CA GLY A 113 17.26 -24.87 -28.70
C GLY A 113 16.92 -23.38 -28.94
N VAL A 114 16.29 -22.72 -27.96
CA VAL A 114 15.99 -21.29 -28.03
C VAL A 114 17.09 -20.51 -27.34
N THR A 115 17.90 -19.78 -28.10
CA THR A 115 18.99 -18.93 -27.59
C THR A 115 18.71 -17.47 -27.92
N GLY A 116 19.16 -16.55 -27.05
CA GLY A 116 19.07 -15.10 -27.29
C GLY A 116 17.76 -14.44 -26.85
N VAL A 117 16.98 -15.08 -25.97
CA VAL A 117 15.78 -14.45 -25.37
C VAL A 117 16.26 -13.55 -24.22
N GLU A 118 16.30 -12.26 -24.48
CA GLU A 118 16.47 -11.24 -23.42
C GLU A 118 15.17 -11.07 -22.67
N LEU A 119 15.05 -11.73 -21.52
CA LEU A 119 13.91 -11.59 -20.62
C LEU A 119 14.24 -10.49 -19.59
N SER A 120 13.57 -9.36 -19.70
CA SER A 120 13.69 -8.30 -18.70
C SER A 120 13.02 -8.73 -17.38
N ALA A 121 13.73 -8.51 -16.29
CA ALA A 121 13.13 -8.66 -14.96
C ALA A 121 11.95 -7.70 -14.79
N VAL A 122 10.84 -8.20 -14.27
CA VAL A 122 9.68 -7.35 -13.96
C VAL A 122 10.05 -6.43 -12.80
N ALA A 123 9.92 -5.13 -13.00
CA ALA A 123 10.20 -4.15 -11.95
C ALA A 123 9.24 -4.33 -10.77
N LEU A 124 9.78 -4.21 -9.56
CA LEU A 124 9.01 -4.38 -8.33
C LEU A 124 8.04 -3.20 -8.15
N PRO A 125 6.72 -3.44 -8.05
CA PRO A 125 5.76 -2.37 -7.80
C PRO A 125 6.05 -1.64 -6.48
N LEU A 126 5.87 -0.31 -6.51
CA LEU A 126 6.09 0.54 -5.35
C LEU A 126 5.26 0.06 -4.15
N GLY A 127 5.89 -0.13 -3.00
CA GLY A 127 5.22 -0.50 -1.76
C GLY A 127 4.62 -1.91 -1.72
N LEU A 128 4.88 -2.79 -2.71
CA LEU A 128 4.33 -4.14 -2.78
C LEU A 128 4.44 -4.90 -1.46
N SER A 129 5.60 -4.89 -0.83
CA SER A 129 5.81 -5.58 0.45
C SER A 129 4.96 -4.97 1.57
N PHE A 130 4.87 -3.63 1.62
CA PHE A 130 4.13 -2.92 2.66
C PHE A 130 2.63 -3.22 2.59
N TYR A 131 2.00 -3.06 1.44
CA TYR A 131 0.57 -3.33 1.34
C TYR A 131 0.27 -4.84 1.43
N THR A 132 1.19 -5.72 1.04
CA THR A 132 1.05 -7.17 1.27
C THR A 132 1.04 -7.48 2.78
N PHE A 133 1.97 -6.92 3.56
CA PHE A 133 1.98 -7.14 5.01
C PHE A 133 0.75 -6.53 5.71
N LYS A 134 0.26 -5.37 5.27
CA LYS A 134 -1.00 -4.79 5.77
C LYS A 134 -2.18 -5.71 5.48
N ASN A 135 -2.26 -6.29 4.28
CA ASN A 135 -3.29 -7.27 3.92
C ASN A 135 -3.23 -8.52 4.80
N LEU A 136 -2.03 -9.09 4.99
CA LEU A 136 -1.83 -10.26 5.84
C LEU A 136 -2.23 -9.98 7.30
N SER A 137 -1.86 -8.81 7.83
CA SER A 137 -2.25 -8.36 9.17
C SER A 137 -3.78 -8.25 9.29
N TYR A 138 -4.44 -7.61 8.32
CA TYR A 138 -5.89 -7.46 8.30
C TYR A 138 -6.62 -8.81 8.27
N LEU A 139 -6.24 -9.70 7.36
CA LEU A 139 -6.86 -11.03 7.26
C LEU A 139 -6.69 -11.83 8.56
N ARG A 140 -5.52 -11.73 9.20
CA ARG A 140 -5.26 -12.36 10.50
C ARG A 140 -6.13 -11.77 11.62
N GLU A 141 -6.29 -10.45 11.65
CA GLU A 141 -7.12 -9.78 12.66
C GLU A 141 -8.58 -10.18 12.53
N VAL A 142 -9.12 -10.24 11.30
CA VAL A 142 -10.49 -10.70 11.03
C VAL A 142 -10.62 -12.18 11.38
N TYR A 143 -9.67 -13.03 10.97
CA TYR A 143 -9.71 -14.46 11.26
C TYR A 143 -9.70 -14.77 12.76
N ASN A 144 -8.90 -14.03 13.54
CA ASN A 144 -8.82 -14.19 14.99
C ASN A 144 -9.99 -13.53 15.75
N GLY A 145 -10.90 -12.84 15.05
CA GLY A 145 -12.00 -12.10 15.66
C GLY A 145 -11.55 -10.86 16.45
N ALA A 146 -10.32 -10.37 16.20
CA ALA A 146 -9.81 -9.16 16.85
C ALA A 146 -10.50 -7.89 16.29
N VAL A 147 -10.98 -7.95 15.07
CA VAL A 147 -11.82 -6.93 14.41
C VAL A 147 -12.87 -7.62 13.54
N GLU A 148 -14.02 -6.99 13.39
CA GLU A 148 -14.98 -7.35 12.34
C GLU A 148 -14.45 -6.88 10.98
N SER A 149 -14.80 -7.59 9.91
CA SER A 149 -14.44 -7.16 8.57
C SER A 149 -15.01 -5.78 8.25
N GLU A 150 -14.23 -4.97 7.54
CA GLU A 150 -14.73 -3.67 7.07
C GLU A 150 -15.74 -3.89 5.94
N THR A 151 -16.92 -3.32 6.09
CA THR A 151 -18.02 -3.44 5.10
C THR A 151 -17.96 -2.35 4.02
N SER A 152 -17.24 -1.26 4.27
CA SER A 152 -17.03 -0.19 3.30
C SER A 152 -15.73 -0.40 2.54
N PHE A 153 -15.82 -0.67 1.24
CA PHE A 153 -14.65 -0.76 0.36
C PHE A 153 -13.78 0.51 0.40
N ILE A 154 -14.41 1.69 0.51
CA ILE A 154 -13.69 2.98 0.61
C ILE A 154 -12.87 3.05 1.89
N ASN A 155 -13.41 2.61 3.02
CA ASN A 155 -12.70 2.62 4.29
C ASN A 155 -11.51 1.65 4.29
N TYR A 156 -11.73 0.43 3.78
CA TYR A 156 -10.68 -0.55 3.63
C TYR A 156 -9.58 -0.07 2.67
N GLY A 157 -10.00 0.48 1.53
CA GLY A 157 -9.09 1.08 0.56
C GLY A 157 -8.28 2.23 1.15
N ALA A 158 -8.91 3.14 1.90
CA ALA A 158 -8.22 4.23 2.59
C ALA A 158 -7.15 3.72 3.58
N TYR A 159 -7.46 2.64 4.33
CA TYR A 159 -6.49 1.97 5.19
C TYR A 159 -5.30 1.41 4.42
N LEU A 160 -5.58 0.62 3.36
CA LEU A 160 -4.53 -0.09 2.65
C LEU A 160 -3.63 0.83 1.85
N THR A 161 -4.24 1.79 1.13
CA THR A 161 -3.54 2.63 0.15
C THR A 161 -3.01 3.93 0.72
N MET A 162 -3.23 4.22 2.01
CA MET A 162 -2.85 5.48 2.65
C MET A 162 -1.45 5.94 2.22
N PHE A 163 -1.38 7.04 1.46
CA PHE A 163 -0.17 7.46 0.77
C PHE A 163 1.05 7.69 1.68
N PRO A 164 0.92 8.22 2.91
CA PRO A 164 2.09 8.38 3.78
C PRO A 164 2.71 7.07 4.26
N GLN A 165 1.96 5.97 4.17
CA GLN A 165 2.38 4.66 4.67
C GLN A 165 2.68 3.63 3.57
N ILE A 166 2.26 3.89 2.31
CA ILE A 166 2.28 2.86 1.26
C ILE A 166 3.69 2.45 0.84
N SER A 167 4.67 3.33 0.94
CA SER A 167 6.03 3.08 0.49
C SER A 167 7.04 2.85 1.61
N MET A 168 6.93 3.57 2.73
CA MET A 168 7.94 3.59 3.81
C MET A 168 7.37 3.91 5.19
N GLY A 169 6.06 3.88 5.37
CA GLY A 169 5.42 4.20 6.66
C GLY A 169 5.49 3.05 7.67
N PRO A 170 5.18 3.30 8.94
CA PRO A 170 4.99 2.24 9.90
C PRO A 170 3.85 1.33 9.47
N ILE A 171 4.04 0.01 9.61
CA ILE A 171 2.97 -0.96 9.35
C ILE A 171 1.99 -0.88 10.49
N GLN A 172 0.89 -0.16 10.27
CA GLN A 172 -0.19 -0.01 11.24
C GLN A 172 -1.22 -1.12 11.02
N THR A 173 -1.71 -1.71 12.12
CA THR A 173 -2.78 -2.72 12.06
C THR A 173 -4.12 -2.08 11.71
N TYR A 174 -5.06 -2.88 11.19
CA TYR A 174 -6.40 -2.35 10.90
C TYR A 174 -7.12 -1.95 12.20
N LYS A 175 -6.93 -2.71 13.26
CA LYS A 175 -7.47 -2.42 14.59
C LYS A 175 -7.08 -1.03 15.09
N ASP A 176 -5.80 -0.66 14.92
CA ASP A 176 -5.28 0.63 15.36
C ASP A 176 -5.71 1.78 14.41
N PHE A 177 -5.94 1.47 13.14
CA PHE A 177 -6.36 2.45 12.13
C PHE A 177 -7.87 2.73 12.14
N ARG A 178 -8.70 1.73 12.44
CA ARG A 178 -10.17 1.81 12.39
C ARG A 178 -10.76 3.01 13.14
N PRO A 179 -10.29 3.40 14.34
CA PRO A 179 -10.80 4.58 15.04
C PRO A 179 -10.64 5.88 14.24
N TYR A 180 -9.59 5.97 13.42
CA TYR A 180 -9.34 7.15 12.59
C TYR A 180 -10.26 7.25 11.35
N LEU A 181 -10.98 6.18 11.00
CA LEU A 181 -11.98 6.21 9.92
C LEU A 181 -13.32 6.81 10.35
N GLY A 182 -13.52 6.96 11.66
CA GLY A 182 -14.72 7.58 12.23
C GLY A 182 -14.73 9.10 12.16
N SER A 183 -15.34 9.71 13.16
CA SER A 183 -15.39 11.16 13.29
C SER A 183 -14.02 11.73 13.66
N ARG A 184 -13.41 12.46 12.74
CA ARG A 184 -12.17 13.21 12.98
C ARG A 184 -12.49 14.71 12.97
N THR A 185 -12.00 15.41 13.97
CA THR A 185 -12.02 16.88 13.99
C THR A 185 -10.67 17.37 13.48
N VAL A 186 -10.70 18.23 12.47
CA VAL A 186 -9.50 18.92 12.00
C VAL A 186 -9.47 20.27 12.73
N THR A 187 -8.45 20.48 13.56
CA THR A 187 -8.24 21.72 14.29
C THR A 187 -7.03 22.46 13.71
N PHE A 188 -7.00 23.77 13.84
CA PHE A 188 -5.85 24.55 13.39
C PHE A 188 -4.56 24.17 14.12
N ASP A 189 -4.64 23.90 15.42
CA ASP A 189 -3.51 23.43 16.24
C ASP A 189 -2.98 22.08 15.75
N GLY A 190 -3.90 21.16 15.38
CA GLY A 190 -3.52 19.87 14.83
C GLY A 190 -2.81 19.99 13.48
N ILE A 191 -3.27 20.89 12.60
CA ILE A 191 -2.59 21.17 11.32
C ILE A 191 -1.20 21.77 11.57
N SER A 192 -1.08 22.74 12.49
CA SER A 192 0.18 23.38 12.82
C SER A 192 1.20 22.39 13.41
N ALA A 193 0.76 21.55 14.34
CA ALA A 193 1.60 20.48 14.91
C ALA A 193 2.07 19.49 13.84
N GLY A 194 1.14 18.98 13.03
CA GLY A 194 1.48 18.06 11.94
C GLY A 194 2.41 18.67 10.89
N ALA A 195 2.22 19.94 10.54
CA ALA A 195 3.13 20.66 9.63
C ALA A 195 4.54 20.78 10.22
N SER A 196 4.64 21.07 11.52
CA SER A 196 5.94 21.16 12.22
C SER A 196 6.66 19.81 12.22
N GLU A 197 5.97 18.73 12.55
CA GLU A 197 6.52 17.37 12.50
C GLU A 197 6.96 16.98 11.08
N PHE A 198 6.16 17.32 10.07
CA PHE A 198 6.51 17.09 8.67
C PHE A 198 7.78 17.84 8.25
N ILE A 199 7.90 19.11 8.60
CA ILE A 199 9.08 19.95 8.28
C ILE A 199 10.33 19.39 8.97
N ILE A 200 10.22 19.01 10.24
CA ILE A 200 11.33 18.40 10.99
C ILE A 200 11.75 17.08 10.32
N GLY A 201 10.78 16.20 10.01
CA GLY A 201 11.05 14.92 9.34
C GLY A 201 11.70 15.11 7.97
N LEU A 202 11.23 16.08 7.17
CA LEU A 202 11.81 16.42 5.87
C LEU A 202 13.26 16.93 6.02
N GLY A 203 13.50 17.77 7.02
CA GLY A 203 14.84 18.27 7.34
C GLY A 203 15.80 17.15 7.73
N LEU A 204 15.37 16.25 8.63
CA LEU A 204 16.16 15.10 9.03
C LEU A 204 16.48 14.18 7.84
N LYS A 205 15.49 13.95 6.96
CA LYS A 205 15.73 13.16 5.75
C LYS A 205 16.75 13.83 4.83
N LYS A 206 16.58 15.11 4.52
CA LYS A 206 17.43 15.83 3.56
C LYS A 206 18.82 16.11 4.07
N ILE A 207 18.96 16.45 5.35
CA ILE A 207 20.24 16.86 5.92
C ILE A 207 21.07 15.65 6.36
N PHE A 208 20.41 14.62 6.93
CA PHE A 208 21.11 13.46 7.48
C PHE A 208 20.98 12.23 6.59
N ALA A 209 19.75 11.73 6.37
CA ALA A 209 19.57 10.42 5.73
C ALA A 209 20.07 10.39 4.27
N ASP A 210 19.78 11.42 3.47
CA ASP A 210 20.28 11.52 2.09
C ASP A 210 21.81 11.62 2.07
N ARG A 211 22.42 12.41 2.97
CA ARG A 211 23.89 12.55 3.06
C ARG A 211 24.60 11.26 3.49
N PHE A 212 24.03 10.53 4.44
CA PHE A 212 24.58 9.22 4.83
C PHE A 212 24.36 8.16 3.75
N GLY A 213 23.28 8.24 2.97
CA GLY A 213 23.05 7.36 1.84
C GLY A 213 24.04 7.51 0.69
N ASP A 214 24.57 8.75 0.50
CA ASP A 214 25.56 9.04 -0.54
C ASP A 214 26.97 8.52 -0.18
N VAL A 215 27.21 8.14 1.09
CA VAL A 215 28.51 7.65 1.59
C VAL A 215 28.61 6.14 1.56
N TRP A 216 27.49 5.42 1.37
CA TRP A 216 27.40 3.95 1.27
C TRP A 216 27.19 3.50 -0.17
#